data_876407eb2a9db7bffb93ecd0a256a6f7
#
_entry.id   876407eb2a9db7bffb93ecd0a256a6f7
#
_cell.length_a   1.000
_cell.length_b   1.000
_cell.length_c   1.000
_cell.angle_alpha   90.00
_cell.angle_beta   90.00
_cell.angle_gamma   90.00
#
_symmetry.space_group_name_H-M   'P 1'
#
loop_
_entity.id
_entity.type
_entity.pdbx_description
1 polymer ?
#
loop_
_entity_poly.entity_id
_entity_poly.type
_entity_poly.pdbx_seq_one_letter_code
_entity_poly.pdbx_strand_id
1 'polypeptide(L)'
;MTKIILAFPCMGKTYYAQNHPAKALDLESSDYFFDKTGYEHLTSEEFKGIPNRKPNENGVADYLKAIDEAMKSDKYDYIFTAQNPDIVHGIIALGYDVHYLKPLPTEQSEAIFKQRAKDRGNNDIWIENVVKFLKLSPLSIFSEDELKNVYVHLVPSESYVTDVLKKGIL
;
A
#
# COMPACT_ATOMS: atom_id res chain seq x y z
N MET A 1 13.86 4.18 13.58
CA MET A 1 14.16 3.73 12.19
C MET A 1 12.85 3.59 11.45
N THR A 2 12.67 4.35 10.40
CA THR A 2 11.46 4.36 9.55
C THR A 2 11.29 3.02 8.86
N LYS A 3 10.06 2.49 8.80
CA LYS A 3 9.73 1.23 8.13
C LYS A 3 8.81 1.47 6.94
N ILE A 4 9.12 0.85 5.81
CA ILE A 4 8.23 0.83 4.64
C ILE A 4 7.26 -0.35 4.77
N ILE A 5 5.98 -0.06 4.68
CA ILE A 5 4.91 -1.05 4.88
C ILE A 5 4.06 -1.17 3.61
N LEU A 6 4.07 -2.37 3.05
CA LEU A 6 3.11 -2.80 2.04
C LEU A 6 1.93 -3.46 2.77
N ALA A 7 0.87 -2.72 3.05
CA ALA A 7 -0.31 -3.33 3.66
C ALA A 7 -1.37 -3.66 2.61
N PHE A 8 -1.97 -4.84 2.71
CA PHE A 8 -3.01 -5.31 1.82
C PHE A 8 -4.14 -4.27 1.66
N PRO A 9 -4.80 -4.17 0.50
CA PRO A 9 -5.93 -3.26 0.32
C PRO A 9 -6.98 -3.40 1.43
N CYS A 10 -7.65 -2.31 1.78
CA CYS A 10 -8.69 -2.28 2.83
C CYS A 10 -8.21 -2.63 4.25
N MET A 11 -6.93 -2.53 4.54
CA MET A 11 -6.38 -2.70 5.90
C MET A 11 -6.27 -1.40 6.71
N GLY A 12 -6.78 -0.27 6.19
CA GLY A 12 -6.89 0.99 6.96
C GLY A 12 -5.60 1.82 7.02
N LYS A 13 -4.70 1.72 6.02
CA LYS A 13 -3.49 2.56 5.91
C LYS A 13 -3.79 4.05 6.04
N THR A 14 -4.66 4.54 5.17
CA THR A 14 -5.04 5.96 5.10
C THR A 14 -5.66 6.44 6.42
N TYR A 15 -6.54 5.63 7.01
CA TYR A 15 -7.13 5.93 8.32
C TYR A 15 -6.04 6.07 9.41
N TYR A 16 -5.08 5.13 9.43
CA TYR A 16 -3.99 5.19 10.41
C TYR A 16 -3.13 6.45 10.22
N ALA A 17 -2.71 6.75 8.99
CA ALA A 17 -1.87 7.90 8.71
C ALA A 17 -2.57 9.23 9.03
N GLN A 18 -3.85 9.37 8.71
CA GLN A 18 -4.65 10.56 9.03
C GLN A 18 -4.79 10.79 10.54
N ASN A 19 -4.90 9.71 11.34
CA ASN A 19 -5.00 9.81 12.79
C ASN A 19 -3.63 9.90 13.50
N HIS A 20 -2.53 9.63 12.80
CA HIS A 20 -1.17 9.68 13.34
C HIS A 20 -0.20 10.39 12.37
N PRO A 21 -0.49 11.63 11.93
CA PRO A 21 0.27 12.30 10.86
C PRO A 21 1.72 12.62 11.23
N ALA A 22 2.06 12.64 12.53
CA ALA A 22 3.44 12.79 13.00
C ALA A 22 4.25 11.48 12.96
N LYS A 23 3.58 10.33 12.82
CA LYS A 23 4.20 9.00 12.88
C LYS A 23 4.14 8.24 11.56
N ALA A 24 3.13 8.51 10.74
CA ALA A 24 2.90 7.74 9.53
C ALA A 24 2.57 8.62 8.33
N LEU A 25 3.11 8.22 7.18
CA LEU A 25 2.82 8.80 5.89
C LEU A 25 2.16 7.72 5.01
N ASP A 26 1.01 8.02 4.43
CA ASP A 26 0.39 7.19 3.38
C ASP A 26 0.65 7.85 2.03
N LEU A 27 1.53 7.26 1.24
CA LEU A 27 1.83 7.73 -0.12
C LEU A 27 0.79 7.14 -1.07
N GLU A 28 -0.21 7.96 -1.40
CA GLU A 28 -1.28 7.56 -2.31
C GLU A 28 -0.76 7.46 -3.75
N SER A 29 -0.73 6.26 -4.29
CA SER A 29 -0.13 5.99 -5.60
C SER A 29 -0.79 6.75 -6.75
N SER A 30 -2.09 7.04 -6.67
CA SER A 30 -2.79 7.77 -7.72
C SER A 30 -2.30 9.22 -7.88
N ASP A 31 -1.69 9.79 -6.85
CA ASP A 31 -1.10 11.12 -6.92
C ASP A 31 0.18 11.17 -7.79
N TYR A 32 0.76 10.02 -8.05
CA TYR A 32 2.00 9.87 -8.83
C TYR A 32 1.77 9.21 -10.18
N PHE A 33 0.91 8.18 -10.25
CA PHE A 33 0.70 7.42 -11.48
C PHE A 33 -0.19 8.12 -12.50
N PHE A 34 -0.82 9.23 -12.13
CA PHE A 34 -1.64 10.03 -13.02
C PHE A 34 -1.20 11.49 -13.02
N ASP A 35 -1.31 12.11 -14.20
CA ASP A 35 -1.01 13.53 -14.40
C ASP A 35 -2.08 14.38 -13.67
N LYS A 36 -1.64 15.19 -12.70
CA LYS A 36 -2.48 16.09 -11.89
C LYS A 36 -2.58 17.50 -12.46
N THR A 37 -2.02 17.75 -13.63
CA THR A 37 -2.08 19.08 -14.25
C THR A 37 -3.52 19.57 -14.37
N GLY A 38 -3.82 20.70 -13.76
CA GLY A 38 -5.17 21.26 -13.66
C GLY A 38 -6.04 20.71 -12.53
N TYR A 39 -5.54 19.74 -11.76
CA TYR A 39 -6.23 19.14 -10.62
C TYR A 39 -5.46 19.28 -9.30
N GLU A 40 -4.47 20.17 -9.23
CA GLU A 40 -3.59 20.39 -8.09
C GLU A 40 -4.36 20.83 -6.82
N HIS A 41 -5.54 21.40 -7.01
CA HIS A 41 -6.43 21.84 -5.94
C HIS A 41 -7.26 20.73 -5.30
N LEU A 42 -7.29 19.54 -5.91
CA LEU A 42 -8.06 18.40 -5.41
C LEU A 42 -7.28 17.60 -4.38
N THR A 43 -7.98 17.09 -3.38
CA THR A 43 -7.45 16.04 -2.50
C THR A 43 -7.22 14.74 -3.27
N SER A 44 -6.41 13.84 -2.72
CA SER A 44 -6.15 12.52 -3.33
C SER A 44 -7.45 11.72 -3.54
N GLU A 45 -8.40 11.80 -2.61
CA GLU A 45 -9.69 11.10 -2.75
C GLU A 45 -10.56 11.70 -3.87
N GLU A 46 -10.64 13.01 -3.97
CA GLU A 46 -11.35 13.69 -5.06
C GLU A 46 -10.72 13.37 -6.41
N PHE A 47 -9.38 13.39 -6.48
CA PHE A 47 -8.65 13.08 -7.70
C PHE A 47 -8.85 11.62 -8.15
N LYS A 48 -8.93 10.66 -7.23
CA LYS A 48 -9.29 9.25 -7.54
C LYS A 48 -10.63 9.13 -8.23
N GLY A 49 -11.59 9.99 -7.93
CA GLY A 49 -12.92 10.00 -8.52
C GLY A 49 -12.98 10.52 -9.96
N ILE A 50 -11.92 11.16 -10.47
CA ILE A 50 -11.88 11.68 -11.84
C ILE A 50 -11.83 10.53 -12.85
N PRO A 51 -12.79 10.44 -13.78
CA PRO A 51 -12.76 9.42 -14.84
C PRO A 51 -11.67 9.74 -15.89
N ASN A 52 -11.15 8.70 -16.54
CA ASN A 52 -10.22 8.82 -17.67
C ASN A 52 -8.99 9.69 -17.39
N ARG A 53 -8.44 9.60 -16.17
CA ARG A 53 -7.20 10.29 -15.81
C ARG A 53 -6.07 9.92 -16.74
N LYS A 54 -5.29 10.91 -17.17
CA LYS A 54 -4.12 10.70 -18.02
C LYS A 54 -3.00 10.04 -17.21
N PRO A 55 -2.40 8.93 -17.67
CA PRO A 55 -1.25 8.33 -17.00
C PRO A 55 -0.06 9.29 -16.96
N ASN A 56 0.71 9.25 -15.87
CA ASN A 56 2.02 9.89 -15.78
C ASN A 56 3.09 8.88 -16.20
N GLU A 57 3.79 9.12 -17.30
CA GLU A 57 4.84 8.25 -17.82
C GLU A 57 6.02 8.09 -16.84
N ASN A 58 6.24 9.06 -15.97
CA ASN A 58 7.28 9.03 -14.94
C ASN A 58 6.76 8.56 -13.58
N GLY A 59 5.50 8.10 -13.49
CA GLY A 59 4.82 7.84 -12.24
C GLY A 59 5.56 6.91 -11.27
N VAL A 60 6.19 5.85 -11.78
CA VAL A 60 7.01 4.94 -10.96
C VAL A 60 8.23 5.66 -10.39
N ALA A 61 8.96 6.41 -11.25
CA ALA A 61 10.16 7.14 -10.82
C ALA A 61 9.83 8.24 -9.80
N ASP A 62 8.76 9.00 -10.04
CA ASP A 62 8.30 10.06 -9.14
C ASP A 62 7.87 9.49 -7.78
N TYR A 63 7.18 8.34 -7.80
CA TYR A 63 6.75 7.67 -6.58
C TYR A 63 7.92 7.12 -5.78
N LEU A 64 8.90 6.48 -6.43
CA LEU A 64 10.12 5.99 -5.78
C LEU A 64 10.96 7.13 -5.20
N LYS A 65 11.03 8.25 -5.89
CA LYS A 65 11.69 9.46 -5.39
C LYS A 65 11.00 9.97 -4.11
N ALA A 66 9.67 10.03 -4.08
CA ALA A 66 8.93 10.44 -2.89
C ALA A 66 9.15 9.49 -1.70
N ILE A 67 9.23 8.17 -1.95
CA ILE A 67 9.57 7.18 -0.91
C ILE A 67 10.97 7.43 -0.37
N ASP A 68 11.97 7.61 -1.24
CA ASP A 68 13.35 7.84 -0.87
C ASP A 68 13.51 9.15 -0.03
N GLU A 69 12.86 10.22 -0.46
CA GLU A 69 12.83 11.49 0.28
C GLU A 69 12.19 11.32 1.66
N ALA A 70 11.07 10.59 1.74
CA ALA A 70 10.39 10.33 3.01
C ALA A 70 11.25 9.48 3.95
N MET A 71 11.96 8.46 3.45
CA MET A 71 12.89 7.63 4.21
C MET A 71 14.07 8.44 4.74
N LYS A 72 14.67 9.29 3.90
CA LYS A 72 15.82 10.15 4.28
C LYS A 72 15.44 11.24 5.26
N SER A 73 14.17 11.65 5.31
CA SER A 73 13.70 12.66 6.25
C SER A 73 13.73 12.21 7.70
N ASP A 74 13.70 10.90 7.96
CA ASP A 74 13.59 10.25 9.28
C ASP A 74 12.45 10.82 10.16
N LYS A 75 11.44 11.40 9.49
CA LYS A 75 10.32 12.08 10.15
C LYS A 75 9.25 11.12 10.63
N TYR A 76 9.12 9.97 9.94
CA TYR A 76 8.03 9.04 10.16
C TYR A 76 8.53 7.72 10.73
N ASP A 77 7.73 7.08 11.57
CA ASP A 77 7.96 5.70 12.00
C ASP A 77 7.57 4.71 10.88
N TYR A 78 6.53 5.06 10.10
CA TYR A 78 5.94 4.21 9.07
C TYR A 78 5.65 4.98 7.78
N ILE A 79 6.00 4.37 6.64
CA ILE A 79 5.62 4.85 5.31
C ILE A 79 4.81 3.74 4.64
N PHE A 80 3.53 4.01 4.36
CA PHE A 80 2.66 3.10 3.61
C PHE A 80 2.79 3.36 2.12
N THR A 81 2.96 2.28 1.35
CA THR A 81 3.16 2.36 -0.10
C THR A 81 2.22 1.42 -0.86
N ALA A 82 2.16 1.61 -2.17
CA ALA A 82 1.46 0.71 -3.09
C ALA A 82 2.18 -0.64 -3.20
N GLN A 83 1.42 -1.69 -3.52
CA GLN A 83 1.91 -3.07 -3.70
C GLN A 83 2.19 -3.40 -5.17
N ASN A 84 2.48 -2.40 -5.99
CA ASN A 84 2.87 -2.61 -7.38
C ASN A 84 4.26 -3.27 -7.43
N PRO A 85 4.48 -4.35 -8.21
CA PRO A 85 5.79 -5.02 -8.32
C PRO A 85 6.94 -4.08 -8.70
N ASP A 86 6.72 -3.16 -9.65
CA ASP A 86 7.76 -2.20 -10.06
C ASP A 86 8.17 -1.27 -8.91
N ILE A 87 7.22 -0.93 -8.03
CA ILE A 87 7.51 -0.13 -6.83
C ILE A 87 8.31 -0.94 -5.81
N VAL A 88 7.93 -2.18 -5.56
CA VAL A 88 8.65 -3.05 -4.62
C VAL A 88 10.09 -3.29 -5.11
N HIS A 89 10.26 -3.61 -6.38
CA HIS A 89 11.57 -3.72 -7.05
C HIS A 89 12.41 -2.45 -6.84
N GLY A 90 11.81 -1.29 -7.10
CA GLY A 90 12.49 -0.01 -6.95
C GLY A 90 12.88 0.30 -5.51
N ILE A 91 12.03 0.00 -4.52
CA ILE A 91 12.32 0.18 -3.09
C ILE A 91 13.54 -0.68 -2.68
N ILE A 92 13.56 -1.95 -3.10
CA ILE A 92 14.67 -2.87 -2.81
C ILE A 92 15.95 -2.40 -3.50
N ALA A 93 15.85 -1.95 -4.76
CA ALA A 93 16.99 -1.41 -5.49
C ALA A 93 17.58 -0.13 -4.85
N LEU A 94 16.76 0.64 -4.13
CA LEU A 94 17.22 1.77 -3.31
C LEU A 94 17.89 1.33 -2.00
N GLY A 95 17.92 0.03 -1.69
CA GLY A 95 18.56 -0.54 -0.50
C GLY A 95 17.68 -0.56 0.74
N TYR A 96 16.36 -0.43 0.59
CA TYR A 96 15.41 -0.46 1.70
C TYR A 96 14.76 -1.83 1.85
N ASP A 97 14.53 -2.21 3.10
CA ASP A 97 13.71 -3.34 3.47
C ASP A 97 12.22 -2.97 3.45
N VAL A 98 11.36 -3.95 3.14
CA VAL A 98 9.91 -3.78 3.14
C VAL A 98 9.23 -4.76 4.07
N HIS A 99 8.21 -4.29 4.78
CA HIS A 99 7.33 -5.11 5.62
C HIS A 99 6.00 -5.32 4.88
N TYR A 100 5.72 -6.56 4.48
CA TYR A 100 4.50 -6.92 3.77
C TYR A 100 3.47 -7.49 4.74
N LEU A 101 2.43 -6.71 5.00
CA LEU A 101 1.28 -7.14 5.81
C LEU A 101 0.25 -7.83 4.91
N LYS A 102 0.12 -9.13 5.05
CA LYS A 102 -0.78 -9.95 4.27
C LYS A 102 -1.78 -10.66 5.20
N PRO A 103 -3.10 -10.54 4.95
CA PRO A 103 -4.09 -11.35 5.64
C PRO A 103 -3.90 -12.84 5.32
N LEU A 104 -4.18 -13.69 6.29
CA LEU A 104 -4.24 -15.15 6.06
C LEU A 104 -5.26 -15.44 4.96
N PRO A 105 -4.94 -16.24 3.93
CA PRO A 105 -5.80 -16.50 2.78
C PRO A 105 -6.87 -17.56 3.10
N THR A 106 -7.83 -17.21 3.96
CA THR A 106 -8.93 -18.07 4.37
C THR A 106 -10.24 -17.63 3.70
N GLU A 107 -11.27 -18.48 3.71
CA GLU A 107 -12.62 -18.10 3.25
C GLU A 107 -13.18 -16.94 4.07
N GLN A 108 -12.88 -16.91 5.37
CA GLN A 108 -13.25 -15.80 6.25
C GLN A 108 -12.60 -14.48 5.79
N SER A 109 -11.31 -14.52 5.43
CA SER A 109 -10.60 -13.36 4.88
C SER A 109 -11.26 -12.87 3.60
N GLU A 110 -11.59 -13.78 2.69
CA GLU A 110 -12.27 -13.45 1.43
C GLU A 110 -13.58 -12.70 1.68
N ALA A 111 -14.42 -13.22 2.58
CA ALA A 111 -15.70 -12.60 2.93
C ALA A 111 -15.51 -11.20 3.55
N ILE A 112 -14.55 -11.05 4.48
CA ILE A 112 -14.27 -9.78 5.15
C ILE A 112 -13.76 -8.74 4.15
N PHE A 113 -12.80 -9.09 3.28
CA PHE A 113 -12.24 -8.13 2.33
C PHE A 113 -13.20 -7.77 1.20
N LYS A 114 -14.06 -8.70 0.76
CA LYS A 114 -15.18 -8.39 -0.13
C LYS A 114 -16.10 -7.35 0.48
N GLN A 115 -16.48 -7.53 1.76
CA GLN A 115 -17.36 -6.59 2.45
C GLN A 115 -16.70 -5.23 2.62
N ARG A 116 -15.46 -5.17 3.11
CA ARG A 116 -14.70 -3.92 3.26
C ARG A 116 -14.56 -3.15 1.94
N ALA A 117 -14.34 -3.87 0.85
CA ALA A 117 -14.22 -3.27 -0.47
C ALA A 117 -15.55 -2.70 -0.98
N LYS A 118 -16.67 -3.41 -0.75
CA LYS A 118 -18.02 -2.91 -1.06
C LYS A 118 -18.35 -1.66 -0.26
N ASP A 119 -18.09 -1.67 1.04
CA ASP A 119 -18.35 -0.54 1.94
C ASP A 119 -17.58 0.73 1.53
N ARG A 120 -16.44 0.55 0.87
CA ARG A 120 -15.66 1.65 0.26
C ARG A 120 -16.17 2.11 -1.10
N GLY A 121 -17.21 1.46 -1.67
CA GLY A 121 -17.76 1.79 -2.98
C GLY A 121 -16.93 1.28 -4.17
N ASN A 122 -16.04 0.30 -3.96
CA ASN A 122 -15.29 -0.31 -5.06
C ASN A 122 -16.21 -1.14 -5.95
N ASN A 123 -15.93 -1.17 -7.26
CA ASN A 123 -16.69 -1.98 -8.22
C ASN A 123 -16.33 -3.48 -8.13
N ASP A 124 -17.19 -4.33 -8.69
CA ASP A 124 -17.05 -5.79 -8.60
C ASP A 124 -15.74 -6.30 -9.23
N ILE A 125 -15.28 -5.71 -10.34
CA ILE A 125 -14.03 -6.10 -11.01
C ILE A 125 -12.83 -5.87 -10.08
N TRP A 126 -12.81 -4.72 -9.39
CA TRP A 126 -11.76 -4.42 -8.42
C TRP A 126 -11.80 -5.38 -7.23
N ILE A 127 -13.00 -5.69 -6.74
CA ILE A 127 -13.21 -6.64 -5.62
C ILE A 127 -12.70 -8.03 -5.97
N GLU A 128 -13.03 -8.53 -7.17
CA GLU A 128 -12.54 -9.83 -7.64
C GLU A 128 -11.01 -9.87 -7.76
N ASN A 129 -10.39 -8.79 -8.24
CA ASN A 129 -8.93 -8.71 -8.33
C ASN A 129 -8.27 -8.72 -6.95
N VAL A 130 -8.83 -8.02 -5.97
CA VAL A 130 -8.34 -8.04 -4.57
C VAL A 130 -8.43 -9.45 -3.99
N VAL A 131 -9.52 -10.17 -4.22
CA VAL A 131 -9.68 -11.55 -3.75
C VAL A 131 -8.68 -12.50 -4.41
N LYS A 132 -8.45 -12.38 -5.72
CA LYS A 132 -7.40 -13.15 -6.41
C LYS A 132 -6.03 -12.86 -5.79
N PHE A 133 -5.73 -11.59 -5.55
CA PHE A 133 -4.46 -11.18 -4.93
C PHE A 133 -4.31 -11.70 -3.50
N LEU A 134 -5.40 -11.76 -2.72
CA LEU A 134 -5.40 -12.36 -1.37
C LEU A 134 -4.92 -13.81 -1.39
N LYS A 135 -5.29 -14.58 -2.41
CA LYS A 135 -4.96 -16.01 -2.56
C LYS A 135 -3.52 -16.25 -3.03
N LEU A 136 -2.84 -15.26 -3.58
CA LEU A 136 -1.47 -15.42 -4.06
C LEU A 136 -0.51 -15.65 -2.89
N SER A 137 0.41 -16.59 -3.07
CA SER A 137 1.53 -16.78 -2.15
C SER A 137 2.50 -15.60 -2.25
N PRO A 138 3.14 -15.15 -1.15
CA PRO A 138 4.27 -14.22 -1.23
C PRO A 138 5.36 -14.69 -2.20
N LEU A 139 5.62 -16.00 -2.27
CA LEU A 139 6.59 -16.61 -3.20
C LEU A 139 6.21 -16.45 -4.68
N SER A 140 4.94 -16.21 -4.99
CA SER A 140 4.49 -15.93 -6.37
C SER A 140 4.43 -14.43 -6.70
N ILE A 141 4.66 -13.58 -5.71
CA ILE A 141 4.67 -12.12 -5.84
C ILE A 141 6.10 -11.58 -5.93
N PHE A 142 7.00 -12.14 -5.13
CA PHE A 142 8.38 -11.70 -4.99
C PHE A 142 9.35 -12.78 -5.49
N SER A 143 10.44 -12.39 -6.14
CA SER A 143 11.54 -13.28 -6.47
C SER A 143 12.31 -13.72 -5.22
N GLU A 144 13.10 -14.79 -5.32
CA GLU A 144 13.94 -15.27 -4.21
C GLU A 144 14.92 -14.20 -3.71
N ASP A 145 15.46 -13.38 -4.61
CA ASP A 145 16.38 -12.30 -4.24
C ASP A 145 15.65 -11.18 -3.51
N GLU A 146 14.45 -10.81 -3.93
CA GLU A 146 13.63 -9.81 -3.25
C GLU A 146 13.19 -10.25 -1.86
N LEU A 147 12.90 -11.55 -1.69
CA LEU A 147 12.50 -12.11 -0.38
C LEU A 147 13.56 -11.94 0.71
N LYS A 148 14.81 -11.66 0.36
CA LYS A 148 15.87 -11.32 1.33
C LYS A 148 15.63 -9.97 2.01
N ASN A 149 14.89 -9.08 1.34
CA ASN A 149 14.57 -7.73 1.81
C ASN A 149 13.08 -7.53 2.11
N VAL A 150 12.26 -8.60 2.01
CA VAL A 150 10.82 -8.55 2.26
C VAL A 150 10.47 -9.37 3.49
N TYR A 151 10.05 -8.69 4.55
CA TYR A 151 9.55 -9.32 5.77
C TYR A 151 8.04 -9.54 5.66
N VAL A 152 7.63 -10.79 5.42
CA VAL A 152 6.21 -11.14 5.28
C VAL A 152 5.60 -11.37 6.65
N HIS A 153 4.55 -10.61 6.97
CA HIS A 153 3.77 -10.73 8.19
C HIS A 153 2.36 -11.21 7.86
N LEU A 154 2.07 -12.48 8.16
CA LEU A 154 0.72 -13.02 8.04
C LEU A 154 -0.11 -12.56 9.24
N VAL A 155 -1.24 -11.92 8.97
CA VAL A 155 -2.09 -11.34 10.00
C VAL A 155 -3.51 -11.93 9.96
N PRO A 156 -4.22 -11.99 11.11
CA PRO A 156 -5.61 -12.40 11.13
C PRO A 156 -6.48 -11.56 10.19
N SER A 157 -7.51 -12.18 9.63
CA SER A 157 -8.41 -11.59 8.62
C SER A 157 -9.06 -10.30 9.05
N GLU A 158 -9.44 -10.21 10.31
CA GLU A 158 -10.13 -9.07 10.91
C GLU A 158 -9.21 -7.90 11.21
N SER A 159 -7.87 -8.11 11.21
CA SER A 159 -6.90 -7.10 11.61
C SER A 159 -6.86 -5.91 10.66
N TYR A 160 -6.68 -4.74 11.24
CA TYR A 160 -6.27 -3.52 10.56
C TYR A 160 -4.81 -3.20 10.85
N VAL A 161 -4.23 -2.31 10.07
CA VAL A 161 -2.86 -1.79 10.33
C VAL A 161 -2.72 -1.31 11.78
N THR A 162 -3.72 -0.65 12.32
CA THR A 162 -3.75 -0.18 13.72
C THR A 162 -3.52 -1.31 14.72
N ASP A 163 -4.14 -2.48 14.49
CA ASP A 163 -4.03 -3.62 15.40
C ASP A 163 -2.65 -4.26 15.34
N VAL A 164 -2.10 -4.34 14.13
CA VAL A 164 -0.77 -4.89 13.87
C VAL A 164 0.31 -4.03 14.55
N LEU A 165 0.23 -2.71 14.38
CA LEU A 165 1.20 -1.77 14.94
C LEU A 165 1.10 -1.68 16.47
N LYS A 166 -0.10 -1.72 17.05
CA LYS A 166 -0.28 -1.76 18.51
C LYS A 166 0.30 -3.00 19.17
N LYS A 167 0.29 -4.14 18.46
CA LYS A 167 0.86 -5.40 18.95
C LYS A 167 2.38 -5.50 18.80
N GLY A 168 3.02 -4.52 18.18
CA GLY A 168 4.46 -4.53 17.95
C GLY A 168 4.91 -5.68 17.03
N ILE A 169 4.08 -6.06 16.04
CA ILE A 169 4.37 -7.15 15.09
C ILE A 169 5.44 -6.70 14.07
N LEU A 170 5.69 -5.42 13.93
CA LEU A 170 6.70 -4.83 13.04
C LEU A 170 7.93 -4.37 13.80
#